data_622cf9a263b8f7d746516937c0b3d4fe
#
_entry.id   622cf9a263b8f7d746516937c0b3d4fe
#
_cell.length_a   1.000
_cell.length_b   1.000
_cell.length_c   1.000
_cell.angle_alpha   90.00
_cell.angle_beta   90.00
_cell.angle_gamma   90.00
#
_symmetry.space_group_name_H-M   'P 1'
#
loop_
_entity.id
_entity.type
_entity.pdbx_description
1 polymer ?
#
loop_
_entity_poly.entity_id
_entity_poly.type
_entity_poly.pdbx_seq_one_letter_code
_entity_poly.pdbx_strand_id
1 'polypeptide(L)'
;MLNKFSLEGKTALVTGCKRGIGKAMAIGLAEAGANIIGVSASLEKEGSDVENTVKKLGKEFKAYQCDFSDRKALYEFIKEVKSDFSTIDILVNNAGTILRAPAAEHSDEYWDKVIEVNQNAQFILTREIGKEMVERGNGKIVFTASLLTFQGGITVPGYAASKGAIGQMTMAFANEWASKGVNVNAIAPGYIATDNTEALRNDPNRANSILARIPANRWGDPEDFAGPVVFLSSEAANYMNGSIMVVDGGWMGR
;
A
#
# COMPACT_ATOMS: atom_id res chain seq x y z
N MET A 1 10.97 25.00 -0.46
CA MET A 1 11.12 23.60 0.06
C MET A 1 9.78 22.90 0.15
N LEU A 2 8.73 23.47 0.78
CA LEU A 2 7.41 22.82 0.94
C LEU A 2 6.73 22.49 -0.40
N ASN A 3 6.94 23.29 -1.45
CA ASN A 3 6.38 23.01 -2.78
C ASN A 3 6.80 21.64 -3.37
N LYS A 4 7.92 21.07 -2.91
CA LYS A 4 8.36 19.74 -3.36
C LYS A 4 7.49 18.60 -2.85
N PHE A 5 6.67 18.84 -1.83
CA PHE A 5 5.69 17.86 -1.29
C PHE A 5 4.32 18.01 -1.92
N SER A 6 4.10 19.04 -2.74
CA SER A 6 2.81 19.25 -3.41
C SER A 6 2.58 18.17 -4.45
N LEU A 7 1.35 17.65 -4.45
CA LEU A 7 0.84 16.68 -5.42
C LEU A 7 -0.29 17.31 -6.27
N GLU A 8 -0.34 18.65 -6.32
CA GLU A 8 -1.36 19.38 -7.07
C GLU A 8 -1.34 18.98 -8.54
N GLY A 9 -2.52 18.67 -9.10
CA GLY A 9 -2.69 18.21 -10.47
C GLY A 9 -2.25 16.75 -10.73
N LYS A 10 -1.87 15.99 -9.68
CA LYS A 10 -1.53 14.58 -9.78
C LYS A 10 -2.74 13.69 -9.58
N THR A 11 -2.72 12.51 -10.19
CA THR A 11 -3.73 11.46 -10.01
C THR A 11 -3.07 10.25 -9.36
N ALA A 12 -3.60 9.83 -8.20
CA ALA A 12 -3.11 8.71 -7.43
C ALA A 12 -4.11 7.55 -7.41
N LEU A 13 -3.68 6.37 -7.86
CA LEU A 13 -4.41 5.11 -7.71
C LEU A 13 -3.99 4.44 -6.40
N VAL A 14 -4.94 4.29 -5.47
CA VAL A 14 -4.71 3.69 -4.15
C VAL A 14 -5.53 2.43 -3.98
N THR A 15 -4.86 1.29 -3.81
CA THR A 15 -5.51 0.01 -3.60
C THR A 15 -5.76 -0.26 -2.11
N GLY A 16 -6.90 -0.89 -1.76
CA GLY A 16 -7.25 -1.14 -0.36
C GLY A 16 -7.59 0.14 0.43
N CYS A 17 -8.12 1.17 -0.23
CA CYS A 17 -8.34 2.51 0.33
C CYS A 17 -9.63 2.65 1.16
N LYS A 18 -10.47 1.62 1.26
CA LYS A 18 -11.74 1.71 2.00
C LYS A 18 -11.54 2.00 3.49
N ARG A 19 -10.46 1.47 4.10
CA ARG A 19 -10.19 1.53 5.55
C ARG A 19 -8.70 1.45 5.88
N GLY A 20 -8.37 1.67 7.16
CA GLY A 20 -7.03 1.49 7.69
C GLY A 20 -5.97 2.33 6.98
N ILE A 21 -4.77 1.77 6.83
CA ILE A 21 -3.61 2.45 6.25
C ILE A 21 -3.90 2.98 4.84
N GLY A 22 -4.57 2.19 3.99
CA GLY A 22 -4.88 2.63 2.63
C GLY A 22 -5.81 3.83 2.57
N LYS A 23 -6.79 3.92 3.49
CA LYS A 23 -7.67 5.10 3.62
C LYS A 23 -6.86 6.32 4.04
N ALA A 24 -6.03 6.19 5.07
CA ALA A 24 -5.20 7.30 5.56
C ALA A 24 -4.20 7.77 4.48
N MET A 25 -3.59 6.84 3.74
CA MET A 25 -2.73 7.19 2.59
C MET A 25 -3.51 7.95 1.50
N ALA A 26 -4.72 7.50 1.14
CA ALA A 26 -5.54 8.18 0.13
C ALA A 26 -5.92 9.60 0.55
N ILE A 27 -6.29 9.78 1.82
CA ILE A 27 -6.62 11.09 2.39
C ILE A 27 -5.36 11.98 2.41
N GLY A 28 -4.21 11.49 2.89
CA GLY A 28 -2.96 12.25 2.92
C GLY A 28 -2.50 12.70 1.52
N LEU A 29 -2.64 11.85 0.50
CA LEU A 29 -2.35 12.23 -0.89
C LEU A 29 -3.31 13.33 -1.39
N ALA A 30 -4.59 13.26 -1.01
CA ALA A 30 -5.57 14.29 -1.35
C ALA A 30 -5.29 15.62 -0.62
N GLU A 31 -4.91 15.59 0.65
CA GLU A 31 -4.47 16.76 1.42
C GLU A 31 -3.25 17.43 0.78
N ALA A 32 -2.35 16.65 0.18
CA ALA A 32 -1.20 17.15 -0.56
C ALA A 32 -1.55 17.65 -1.98
N GLY A 33 -2.79 17.49 -2.44
CA GLY A 33 -3.29 18.05 -3.69
C GLY A 33 -3.66 17.03 -4.79
N ALA A 34 -3.49 15.72 -4.57
CA ALA A 34 -3.79 14.72 -5.59
C ALA A 34 -5.29 14.42 -5.71
N ASN A 35 -5.75 14.13 -6.93
CA ASN A 35 -7.00 13.43 -7.17
C ASN A 35 -6.82 11.94 -6.91
N ILE A 36 -7.87 11.26 -6.44
CA ILE A 36 -7.77 9.88 -5.97
C ILE A 36 -8.63 8.94 -6.82
N ILE A 37 -8.00 7.87 -7.28
CA ILE A 37 -8.66 6.68 -7.80
C ILE A 37 -8.60 5.64 -6.69
N GLY A 38 -9.73 5.32 -6.08
CA GLY A 38 -9.82 4.36 -4.99
C GLY A 38 -10.31 3.00 -5.47
N VAL A 39 -9.63 1.92 -5.09
CA VAL A 39 -10.10 0.56 -5.39
C VAL A 39 -9.99 -0.36 -4.19
N SER A 40 -11.05 -1.10 -3.89
CA SER A 40 -11.08 -2.18 -2.90
C SER A 40 -12.17 -3.18 -3.25
N ALA A 41 -12.07 -4.41 -2.76
CA ALA A 41 -13.07 -5.46 -3.04
C ALA A 41 -14.50 -5.10 -2.63
N SER A 42 -14.66 -4.27 -1.60
CA SER A 42 -15.96 -3.86 -1.05
C SER A 42 -16.10 -2.35 -0.92
N LEU A 43 -15.38 -1.56 -1.71
CA LEU A 43 -15.54 -0.10 -1.72
C LEU A 43 -16.92 0.24 -2.28
N GLU A 44 -17.63 1.10 -1.63
CA GLU A 44 -18.89 1.66 -2.13
C GLU A 44 -18.62 2.43 -3.43
N LYS A 45 -19.46 2.21 -4.42
CA LYS A 45 -19.34 2.92 -5.73
C LYS A 45 -19.52 4.41 -5.59
N GLU A 46 -20.31 4.83 -4.61
CA GLU A 46 -20.59 6.23 -4.27
C GLU A 46 -20.80 6.35 -2.76
N GLY A 47 -20.44 7.51 -2.19
CA GLY A 47 -20.75 7.88 -0.81
C GLY A 47 -19.88 7.18 0.24
N SER A 48 -18.77 6.56 -0.15
CA SER A 48 -17.82 6.00 0.82
C SER A 48 -17.24 7.10 1.71
N ASP A 49 -16.84 6.71 2.93
CA ASP A 49 -16.26 7.66 3.88
C ASP A 49 -14.96 8.29 3.37
N VAL A 50 -14.12 7.50 2.69
CA VAL A 50 -12.90 8.01 2.04
C VAL A 50 -13.24 8.99 0.91
N GLU A 51 -14.23 8.69 0.08
CA GLU A 51 -14.70 9.57 -0.99
C GLU A 51 -15.22 10.90 -0.44
N ASN A 52 -16.09 10.83 0.57
CA ASN A 52 -16.63 12.02 1.21
C ASN A 52 -15.55 12.90 1.81
N THR A 53 -14.51 12.29 2.40
CA THR A 53 -13.37 13.02 2.97
C THR A 53 -12.55 13.69 1.87
N VAL A 54 -12.20 12.97 0.80
CA VAL A 54 -11.43 13.51 -0.34
C VAL A 54 -12.18 14.66 -1.03
N LYS A 55 -13.50 14.49 -1.25
CA LYS A 55 -14.35 15.55 -1.85
C LYS A 55 -14.44 16.80 -0.97
N LYS A 56 -14.47 16.66 0.36
CA LYS A 56 -14.42 17.81 1.29
C LYS A 56 -13.10 18.59 1.20
N LEU A 57 -12.01 17.94 0.80
CA LEU A 57 -10.73 18.60 0.53
C LEU A 57 -10.68 19.29 -0.85
N GLY A 58 -11.79 19.26 -1.61
CA GLY A 58 -11.88 19.85 -2.95
C GLY A 58 -11.16 19.04 -4.04
N LYS A 59 -10.91 17.74 -3.79
CA LYS A 59 -10.27 16.84 -4.76
C LYS A 59 -11.28 15.85 -5.34
N GLU A 60 -10.98 15.37 -6.55
CA GLU A 60 -11.80 14.36 -7.21
C GLU A 60 -11.54 12.97 -6.60
N PHE A 61 -12.59 12.17 -6.54
CA PHE A 61 -12.51 10.77 -6.15
C PHE A 61 -13.33 9.91 -7.11
N LYS A 62 -12.70 8.85 -7.65
CA LYS A 62 -13.40 7.84 -8.45
C LYS A 62 -13.22 6.48 -7.77
N ALA A 63 -14.35 5.84 -7.45
CA ALA A 63 -14.36 4.52 -6.80
C ALA A 63 -14.44 3.38 -7.82
N TYR A 64 -13.68 2.31 -7.56
CA TYR A 64 -13.78 1.03 -8.26
C TYR A 64 -13.89 -0.12 -7.25
N GLN A 65 -14.55 -1.19 -7.67
CA GLN A 65 -14.56 -2.46 -6.95
C GLN A 65 -13.74 -3.49 -7.71
N CYS A 66 -12.79 -4.12 -7.02
CA CYS A 66 -12.02 -5.22 -7.59
C CYS A 66 -11.57 -6.17 -6.46
N ASP A 67 -11.91 -7.43 -6.58
CA ASP A 67 -11.33 -8.50 -5.76
C ASP A 67 -10.00 -8.93 -6.39
N PHE A 68 -8.91 -8.58 -5.74
CA PHE A 68 -7.56 -8.90 -6.21
C PHE A 68 -7.19 -10.38 -6.08
N SER A 69 -8.07 -11.22 -5.51
CA SER A 69 -7.93 -12.68 -5.59
C SER A 69 -8.47 -13.25 -6.91
N ASP A 70 -9.24 -12.47 -7.67
CA ASP A 70 -9.71 -12.82 -9.02
C ASP A 70 -8.87 -12.09 -10.08
N ARG A 71 -7.98 -12.85 -10.71
CA ARG A 71 -7.08 -12.33 -11.75
C ARG A 71 -7.82 -11.78 -12.97
N LYS A 72 -8.97 -12.34 -13.33
CA LYS A 72 -9.78 -11.86 -14.45
C LYS A 72 -10.40 -10.50 -14.10
N ALA A 73 -10.98 -10.37 -12.92
CA ALA A 73 -11.51 -9.10 -12.42
C ALA A 73 -10.42 -8.03 -12.35
N LEU A 74 -9.20 -8.40 -11.96
CA LEU A 74 -8.06 -7.47 -11.95
C LEU A 74 -7.73 -6.93 -13.34
N TYR A 75 -7.67 -7.78 -14.38
CA TYR A 75 -7.42 -7.30 -15.74
C TYR A 75 -8.57 -6.45 -16.30
N GLU A 76 -9.82 -6.78 -15.97
CA GLU A 76 -10.98 -5.97 -16.33
C GLU A 76 -10.91 -4.58 -15.67
N PHE A 77 -10.59 -4.53 -14.37
CA PHE A 77 -10.36 -3.28 -13.65
C PHE A 77 -9.23 -2.45 -14.28
N ILE A 78 -8.09 -3.07 -14.59
CA ILE A 78 -6.96 -2.38 -15.23
C ILE A 78 -7.38 -1.77 -16.57
N LYS A 79 -8.13 -2.50 -17.38
CA LYS A 79 -8.65 -2.02 -18.65
C LYS A 79 -9.59 -0.83 -18.46
N GLU A 80 -10.51 -0.90 -17.49
CA GLU A 80 -11.47 0.15 -17.19
C GLU A 80 -10.75 1.42 -16.70
N VAL A 81 -9.88 1.33 -15.71
CA VAL A 81 -9.19 2.49 -15.16
C VAL A 81 -8.29 3.17 -16.19
N LYS A 82 -7.64 2.41 -17.08
CA LYS A 82 -6.83 2.97 -18.19
C LYS A 82 -7.68 3.60 -19.28
N SER A 83 -8.94 3.21 -19.45
CA SER A 83 -9.89 3.86 -20.34
C SER A 83 -10.41 5.17 -19.76
N ASP A 84 -10.64 5.22 -18.45
CA ASP A 84 -11.20 6.39 -17.76
C ASP A 84 -10.16 7.48 -17.49
N PHE A 85 -8.89 7.09 -17.33
CA PHE A 85 -7.81 8.01 -16.97
C PHE A 85 -6.66 7.93 -17.98
N SER A 86 -6.37 9.04 -18.63
CA SER A 86 -5.22 9.15 -19.55
C SER A 86 -3.86 9.11 -18.83
N THR A 87 -3.83 9.43 -17.54
CA THR A 87 -2.60 9.50 -16.75
C THR A 87 -2.86 9.11 -15.30
N ILE A 88 -2.06 8.17 -14.81
CA ILE A 88 -1.95 7.82 -13.38
C ILE A 88 -0.51 8.15 -12.98
N ASP A 89 -0.32 9.18 -12.14
CA ASP A 89 1.00 9.66 -11.73
C ASP A 89 1.59 8.84 -10.58
N ILE A 90 0.70 8.37 -9.68
CA ILE A 90 1.08 7.70 -8.46
C ILE A 90 0.30 6.38 -8.35
N LEU A 91 1.00 5.28 -8.07
CA LEU A 91 0.40 3.99 -7.75
C LEU A 91 0.76 3.58 -6.33
N VAL A 92 -0.24 3.42 -5.47
CA VAL A 92 -0.07 2.89 -4.11
C VAL A 92 -0.62 1.47 -4.02
N ASN A 93 0.26 0.49 -4.01
CA ASN A 93 -0.03 -0.92 -3.83
C ASN A 93 -0.16 -1.24 -2.35
N ASN A 94 -1.34 -1.01 -1.77
CA ASN A 94 -1.61 -1.23 -0.36
C ASN A 94 -2.57 -2.41 -0.09
N ALA A 95 -3.42 -2.78 -1.03
CA ALA A 95 -4.34 -3.91 -0.85
C ALA A 95 -3.58 -5.16 -0.40
N GLY A 96 -4.12 -5.84 0.59
CA GLY A 96 -3.51 -7.05 1.12
C GLY A 96 -4.43 -7.78 2.09
N THR A 97 -4.15 -9.06 2.27
CA THR A 97 -4.86 -9.94 3.20
C THR A 97 -3.86 -10.75 4.02
N ILE A 98 -4.31 -11.21 5.18
CA ILE A 98 -3.55 -12.07 6.07
C ILE A 98 -4.44 -13.22 6.55
N LEU A 99 -4.00 -14.45 6.37
CA LEU A 99 -4.67 -15.65 6.86
C LEU A 99 -3.72 -16.36 7.85
N ARG A 100 -4.28 -16.81 8.95
CA ARG A 100 -3.50 -17.34 10.08
C ARG A 100 -3.84 -18.81 10.33
N ALA A 101 -2.80 -19.64 10.34
CA ALA A 101 -2.83 -21.02 10.80
C ALA A 101 -1.43 -21.45 11.23
N PRO A 102 -1.26 -22.43 12.13
CA PRO A 102 0.04 -23.05 12.38
C PRO A 102 0.67 -23.50 11.06
N ALA A 103 2.00 -23.40 10.94
CA ALA A 103 2.68 -23.66 9.68
C ALA A 103 2.40 -25.06 9.10
N ALA A 104 2.28 -26.08 9.98
CA ALA A 104 1.97 -27.46 9.57
C ALA A 104 0.49 -27.66 9.14
N GLU A 105 -0.40 -26.72 9.45
CA GLU A 105 -1.83 -26.75 9.17
C GLU A 105 -2.25 -25.67 8.16
N HIS A 106 -1.29 -24.91 7.66
CA HIS A 106 -1.54 -23.80 6.72
C HIS A 106 -1.92 -24.37 5.35
N SER A 107 -3.21 -24.27 5.01
CA SER A 107 -3.73 -24.88 3.78
C SER A 107 -3.22 -24.21 2.52
N ASP A 108 -3.23 -24.97 1.40
CA ASP A 108 -2.90 -24.43 0.07
C ASP A 108 -3.84 -23.28 -0.30
N GLU A 109 -5.13 -23.34 0.06
CA GLU A 109 -6.08 -22.24 -0.18
C GLU A 109 -5.67 -20.94 0.52
N TYR A 110 -5.19 -21.04 1.77
CA TYR A 110 -4.72 -19.88 2.51
C TYR A 110 -3.47 -19.29 1.87
N TRP A 111 -2.55 -20.17 1.49
CA TRP A 111 -1.33 -19.80 0.79
C TRP A 111 -1.65 -19.11 -0.53
N ASP A 112 -2.40 -19.76 -1.41
CA ASP A 112 -2.74 -19.29 -2.74
C ASP A 112 -3.46 -17.92 -2.70
N LYS A 113 -4.45 -17.78 -1.80
CA LYS A 113 -5.18 -16.54 -1.65
C LYS A 113 -4.26 -15.38 -1.20
N VAL A 114 -3.38 -15.63 -0.24
CA VAL A 114 -2.46 -14.58 0.26
C VAL A 114 -1.46 -14.20 -0.83
N ILE A 115 -0.88 -15.17 -1.53
CA ILE A 115 0.06 -14.93 -2.63
C ILE A 115 -0.63 -14.20 -3.79
N GLU A 116 -1.84 -14.61 -4.16
CA GLU A 116 -2.56 -13.95 -5.28
C GLU A 116 -2.84 -12.47 -4.96
N VAL A 117 -3.39 -12.16 -3.79
CA VAL A 117 -3.73 -10.78 -3.42
C VAL A 117 -2.49 -9.93 -3.13
N ASN A 118 -1.55 -10.45 -2.33
CA ASN A 118 -0.45 -9.63 -1.81
C ASN A 118 0.74 -9.52 -2.77
N GLN A 119 0.91 -10.47 -3.66
CA GLN A 119 2.07 -10.55 -4.55
C GLN A 119 1.68 -10.47 -6.02
N ASN A 120 0.90 -11.45 -6.52
CA ASN A 120 0.61 -11.56 -7.94
C ASN A 120 -0.19 -10.35 -8.46
N ALA A 121 -1.25 -9.96 -7.76
CA ALA A 121 -2.08 -8.83 -8.15
C ALA A 121 -1.27 -7.52 -8.14
N GLN A 122 -0.42 -7.32 -7.13
CA GLN A 122 0.42 -6.12 -7.04
C GLN A 122 1.50 -6.10 -8.15
N PHE A 123 2.08 -7.25 -8.49
CA PHE A 123 2.99 -7.38 -9.63
C PHE A 123 2.30 -7.00 -10.94
N ILE A 124 1.11 -7.59 -11.21
CA ILE A 124 0.35 -7.34 -12.43
C ILE A 124 -0.02 -5.85 -12.54
N LEU A 125 -0.59 -5.28 -11.47
CA LEU A 125 -0.99 -3.88 -11.46
C LEU A 125 0.20 -2.94 -11.68
N THR A 126 1.31 -3.21 -11.00
CA THR A 126 2.55 -2.45 -11.15
C THR A 126 3.08 -2.52 -12.58
N ARG A 127 3.12 -3.71 -13.18
CA ARG A 127 3.56 -3.89 -14.57
C ARG A 127 2.69 -3.11 -15.54
N GLU A 128 1.37 -3.21 -15.43
CA GLU A 128 0.43 -2.62 -16.38
C GLU A 128 0.35 -1.09 -16.28
N ILE A 129 0.31 -0.55 -15.06
CA ILE A 129 0.30 0.91 -14.83
C ILE A 129 1.71 1.49 -14.99
N GLY A 130 2.73 0.80 -14.47
CA GLY A 130 4.12 1.23 -14.53
C GLY A 130 4.67 1.30 -15.96
N LYS A 131 4.18 0.43 -16.87
CA LYS A 131 4.53 0.52 -18.30
C LYS A 131 4.25 1.90 -18.86
N GLU A 132 3.08 2.47 -18.62
CA GLU A 132 2.73 3.82 -19.08
C GLU A 132 3.55 4.92 -18.39
N MET A 133 3.90 4.72 -17.10
CA MET A 133 4.80 5.62 -16.38
C MET A 133 6.20 5.62 -17.02
N VAL A 134 6.72 4.45 -17.39
CA VAL A 134 8.00 4.31 -18.08
C VAL A 134 7.98 4.94 -19.47
N GLU A 135 6.93 4.70 -20.26
CA GLU A 135 6.76 5.29 -21.59
C GLU A 135 6.71 6.82 -21.54
N ARG A 136 6.10 7.37 -20.50
CA ARG A 136 5.98 8.81 -20.23
C ARG A 136 7.23 9.43 -19.60
N GLY A 137 8.12 8.61 -19.02
CA GLY A 137 9.31 9.08 -18.31
C GLY A 137 9.04 9.71 -16.94
N ASN A 138 7.89 9.41 -16.33
CA ASN A 138 7.51 9.95 -15.01
C ASN A 138 6.50 9.06 -14.30
N GLY A 139 6.75 8.76 -13.03
CA GLY A 139 5.82 8.00 -12.18
C GLY A 139 6.36 7.74 -10.79
N LYS A 140 5.45 7.51 -9.86
CA LYS A 140 5.76 7.14 -8.47
C LYS A 140 5.00 5.89 -8.09
N ILE A 141 5.69 4.88 -7.60
CA ILE A 141 5.10 3.61 -7.16
C ILE A 141 5.52 3.37 -5.72
N VAL A 142 4.53 3.17 -4.86
CA VAL A 142 4.73 2.91 -3.43
C VAL A 142 4.05 1.58 -3.08
N PHE A 143 4.84 0.62 -2.59
CA PHE A 143 4.31 -0.62 -2.05
C PHE A 143 4.10 -0.52 -0.54
N THR A 144 3.09 -1.20 -0.03
CA THR A 144 2.96 -1.48 1.40
C THR A 144 3.64 -2.81 1.71
N ALA A 145 4.87 -2.74 2.19
CA ALA A 145 5.65 -3.85 2.72
C ALA A 145 5.17 -4.25 4.13
N SER A 146 6.05 -4.70 5.00
CA SER A 146 5.79 -5.06 6.40
C SER A 146 7.11 -5.21 7.15
N LEU A 147 7.07 -5.24 8.48
CA LEU A 147 8.18 -5.80 9.28
C LEU A 147 8.52 -7.21 8.82
N LEU A 148 7.53 -7.99 8.35
CA LEU A 148 7.73 -9.33 7.82
C LEU A 148 8.42 -9.39 6.44
N THR A 149 8.78 -8.25 5.89
CA THR A 149 9.75 -8.15 4.79
C THR A 149 11.17 -8.48 5.27
N PHE A 150 11.46 -8.23 6.54
CA PHE A 150 12.79 -8.36 7.16
C PHE A 150 12.88 -9.48 8.19
N GLN A 151 11.75 -9.93 8.72
CA GLN A 151 11.70 -10.94 9.79
C GLN A 151 10.56 -11.93 9.55
N GLY A 152 10.63 -13.10 10.19
CA GLY A 152 9.57 -14.09 10.15
C GLY A 152 8.37 -13.70 10.99
N GLY A 153 7.23 -14.34 10.73
CA GLY A 153 6.01 -14.23 11.53
C GLY A 153 5.56 -15.60 12.04
N ILE A 154 4.80 -15.60 13.13
CA ILE A 154 4.20 -16.81 13.70
C ILE A 154 2.81 -16.98 13.11
N THR A 155 2.46 -18.18 12.65
CA THR A 155 1.15 -18.55 12.06
C THR A 155 0.77 -17.85 10.76
N VAL A 156 1.72 -17.19 10.08
CA VAL A 156 1.47 -16.40 8.87
C VAL A 156 2.51 -16.66 7.78
N PRO A 157 2.82 -17.92 7.41
CA PRO A 157 3.89 -18.21 6.46
C PRO A 157 3.65 -17.59 5.08
N GLY A 158 2.44 -17.68 4.54
CA GLY A 158 2.10 -17.07 3.25
C GLY A 158 2.20 -15.55 3.27
N TYR A 159 1.76 -14.90 4.35
CA TYR A 159 1.90 -13.45 4.49
C TYR A 159 3.37 -13.02 4.56
N ALA A 160 4.20 -13.70 5.37
CA ALA A 160 5.63 -13.41 5.47
C ALA A 160 6.33 -13.58 4.11
N ALA A 161 6.05 -14.68 3.39
CA ALA A 161 6.58 -14.91 2.06
C ALA A 161 6.17 -13.80 1.07
N SER A 162 4.88 -13.42 1.05
CA SER A 162 4.38 -12.35 0.18
C SER A 162 5.03 -11.00 0.48
N LYS A 163 5.26 -10.67 1.77
CA LYS A 163 5.89 -9.40 2.16
C LYS A 163 7.40 -9.39 1.91
N GLY A 164 8.07 -10.52 2.01
CA GLY A 164 9.43 -10.71 1.52
C GLY A 164 9.54 -10.44 0.01
N ALA A 165 8.60 -11.00 -0.76
CA ALA A 165 8.53 -10.78 -2.20
C ALA A 165 8.30 -9.30 -2.56
N ILE A 166 7.45 -8.57 -1.81
CA ILE A 166 7.25 -7.13 -2.01
C ILE A 166 8.55 -6.34 -1.85
N GLY A 167 9.38 -6.68 -0.86
CA GLY A 167 10.69 -6.05 -0.70
C GLY A 167 11.58 -6.25 -1.92
N GLN A 168 11.67 -7.47 -2.45
CA GLN A 168 12.45 -7.79 -3.64
C GLN A 168 11.87 -7.15 -4.91
N MET A 169 10.55 -7.16 -5.08
CA MET A 169 9.89 -6.50 -6.20
C MET A 169 10.14 -4.98 -6.20
N THR A 170 10.13 -4.34 -5.04
CA THR A 170 10.46 -2.92 -4.89
C THR A 170 11.85 -2.62 -5.46
N MET A 171 12.85 -3.41 -5.10
CA MET A 171 14.23 -3.24 -5.60
C MET A 171 14.35 -3.58 -7.08
N ALA A 172 13.70 -4.65 -7.54
CA ALA A 172 13.77 -5.09 -8.94
C ALA A 172 13.19 -4.04 -9.89
N PHE A 173 11.98 -3.53 -9.61
CA PHE A 173 11.37 -2.48 -10.43
C PHE A 173 12.16 -1.17 -10.35
N ALA A 174 12.67 -0.80 -9.16
CA ALA A 174 13.49 0.39 -9.00
C ALA A 174 14.76 0.33 -9.85
N ASN A 175 15.47 -0.79 -9.81
CA ASN A 175 16.71 -0.98 -10.59
C ASN A 175 16.48 -0.85 -12.10
N GLU A 176 15.34 -1.33 -12.59
CA GLU A 176 15.03 -1.31 -14.01
C GLU A 176 14.45 0.05 -14.48
N TRP A 177 13.68 0.73 -13.62
CA TRP A 177 12.87 1.87 -14.03
C TRP A 177 13.37 3.23 -13.54
N ALA A 178 14.32 3.29 -12.60
CA ALA A 178 14.85 4.56 -12.09
C ALA A 178 15.43 5.45 -13.20
N SER A 179 16.21 4.87 -14.11
CA SER A 179 16.78 5.60 -15.25
C SER A 179 15.74 6.03 -16.29
N LYS A 180 14.53 5.50 -16.19
CA LYS A 180 13.38 5.81 -17.04
C LYS A 180 12.41 6.79 -16.36
N GLY A 181 12.83 7.45 -15.29
CA GLY A 181 12.05 8.49 -14.61
C GLY A 181 10.95 7.97 -13.66
N VAL A 182 10.93 6.67 -13.32
CA VAL A 182 9.96 6.10 -12.39
C VAL A 182 10.63 5.74 -11.06
N ASN A 183 10.14 6.32 -9.96
CA ASN A 183 10.59 5.97 -8.63
C ASN A 183 9.72 4.85 -8.05
N VAL A 184 10.38 3.80 -7.56
CA VAL A 184 9.69 2.66 -6.92
C VAL A 184 10.26 2.48 -5.53
N ASN A 185 9.40 2.62 -4.50
CA ASN A 185 9.77 2.48 -3.09
C ASN A 185 8.68 1.73 -2.32
N ALA A 186 8.94 1.40 -1.07
CA ALA A 186 7.97 0.77 -0.19
C ALA A 186 7.92 1.45 1.18
N ILE A 187 6.80 1.31 1.85
CA ILE A 187 6.64 1.61 3.27
C ILE A 187 6.44 0.29 4.01
N ALA A 188 7.18 0.06 5.08
CA ALA A 188 7.05 -1.10 5.95
C ALA A 188 6.40 -0.69 7.27
N PRO A 189 5.08 -0.93 7.45
CA PRO A 189 4.38 -0.66 8.68
C PRO A 189 4.85 -1.56 9.83
N GLY A 190 4.90 -0.99 11.04
CA GLY A 190 4.98 -1.72 12.29
C GLY A 190 3.63 -2.29 12.73
N TYR A 191 3.41 -2.31 14.02
CA TYR A 191 2.14 -2.72 14.62
C TYR A 191 1.17 -1.54 14.66
N ILE A 192 0.20 -1.54 13.75
CA ILE A 192 -0.75 -0.45 13.54
C ILE A 192 -2.16 -0.89 13.99
N ALA A 193 -2.90 0.02 14.60
CA ALA A 193 -4.26 -0.22 15.09
C ALA A 193 -5.25 -0.27 13.90
N THR A 194 -5.36 -1.44 13.27
CA THR A 194 -6.26 -1.74 12.15
C THR A 194 -7.03 -3.04 12.41
N ASP A 195 -7.97 -3.38 11.55
CA ASP A 195 -8.70 -4.65 11.62
C ASP A 195 -7.76 -5.87 11.54
N ASN A 196 -6.67 -5.78 10.76
CA ASN A 196 -5.69 -6.87 10.64
C ASN A 196 -4.97 -7.20 11.95
N THR A 197 -4.94 -6.27 12.89
CA THR A 197 -4.30 -6.40 14.20
C THR A 197 -5.30 -6.48 15.35
N GLU A 198 -6.60 -6.45 15.09
CA GLU A 198 -7.65 -6.45 16.11
C GLU A 198 -7.54 -7.65 17.04
N ALA A 199 -7.38 -8.84 16.50
CA ALA A 199 -7.20 -10.06 17.30
C ALA A 199 -5.96 -10.01 18.22
N LEU A 200 -4.88 -9.33 17.79
CA LEU A 200 -3.68 -9.14 18.61
C LEU A 200 -3.91 -8.11 19.72
N ARG A 201 -4.68 -7.06 19.43
CA ARG A 201 -5.01 -6.00 20.40
C ARG A 201 -6.02 -6.46 21.44
N ASN A 202 -6.91 -7.38 21.06
CA ASN A 202 -7.93 -7.95 21.97
C ASN A 202 -7.38 -9.07 22.86
N ASP A 203 -6.17 -9.58 22.62
CA ASP A 203 -5.46 -10.49 23.52
C ASP A 203 -4.51 -9.68 24.42
N PRO A 204 -4.83 -9.50 25.74
CA PRO A 204 -4.03 -8.67 26.64
C PRO A 204 -2.57 -9.09 26.73
N ASN A 205 -2.28 -10.40 26.67
CA ASN A 205 -0.91 -10.92 26.77
C ASN A 205 -0.11 -10.54 25.51
N ARG A 206 -0.72 -10.72 24.34
CA ARG A 206 -0.10 -10.34 23.07
C ARG A 206 0.04 -8.83 22.93
N ALA A 207 -1.01 -8.07 23.26
CA ALA A 207 -1.00 -6.62 23.22
C ALA A 207 0.12 -6.02 24.09
N ASN A 208 0.22 -6.47 25.36
CA ASN A 208 1.25 -5.99 26.28
C ASN A 208 2.66 -6.38 25.82
N SER A 209 2.85 -7.61 25.36
CA SER A 209 4.13 -8.10 24.84
C SER A 209 4.61 -7.31 23.63
N ILE A 210 3.70 -6.96 22.71
CA ILE A 210 3.99 -6.14 21.53
C ILE A 210 4.31 -4.72 21.98
N LEU A 211 3.46 -4.11 22.79
CA LEU A 211 3.61 -2.73 23.25
C LEU A 211 4.94 -2.52 24.00
N ALA A 212 5.32 -3.45 24.88
CA ALA A 212 6.57 -3.39 25.63
C ALA A 212 7.82 -3.39 24.73
N ARG A 213 7.69 -3.87 23.50
CA ARG A 213 8.78 -3.90 22.53
C ARG A 213 8.82 -2.67 21.62
N ILE A 214 7.74 -1.89 21.50
CA ILE A 214 7.70 -0.67 20.67
C ILE A 214 8.32 0.50 21.45
N PRO A 215 9.48 1.08 21.04
CA PRO A 215 10.09 2.21 21.74
C PRO A 215 9.17 3.42 21.89
N ALA A 216 8.33 3.71 20.88
CA ALA A 216 7.33 4.78 20.92
C ALA A 216 6.20 4.56 21.96
N ASN A 217 6.15 3.38 22.59
CA ASN A 217 5.19 2.99 23.63
C ASN A 217 3.72 3.16 23.24
N ARG A 218 3.42 3.04 21.95
CA ARG A 218 2.05 3.02 21.39
C ARG A 218 1.97 2.15 20.14
N TRP A 219 0.79 1.65 19.86
CA TRP A 219 0.45 1.17 18.53
C TRP A 219 0.51 2.36 17.57
N GLY A 220 0.92 2.13 16.33
CA GLY A 220 0.79 3.14 15.30
C GLY A 220 -0.67 3.32 14.90
N ASP A 221 -1.01 4.50 14.40
CA ASP A 221 -2.29 4.82 13.81
C ASP A 221 -2.18 4.82 12.27
N PRO A 222 -3.28 4.54 11.55
CA PRO A 222 -3.29 4.64 10.09
C PRO A 222 -2.77 5.99 9.58
N GLU A 223 -3.05 7.07 10.28
CA GLU A 223 -2.65 8.45 9.96
C GLU A 223 -1.14 8.66 10.01
N ASP A 224 -0.39 7.85 10.74
CA ASP A 224 1.09 7.87 10.74
C ASP A 224 1.68 7.62 9.33
N PHE A 225 0.88 7.14 8.38
CA PHE A 225 1.29 6.81 7.00
C PHE A 225 0.98 7.90 5.97
N ALA A 226 0.22 8.94 6.33
CA ALA A 226 -0.10 10.04 5.44
C ALA A 226 1.16 10.80 5.01
N GLY A 227 2.02 11.22 5.96
CA GLY A 227 3.28 11.90 5.67
C GLY A 227 4.25 11.05 4.83
N PRO A 228 4.56 9.81 5.23
CA PRO A 228 5.42 8.90 4.48
C PRO A 228 4.98 8.67 3.03
N VAL A 229 3.69 8.44 2.75
CA VAL A 229 3.22 8.22 1.38
C VAL A 229 3.32 9.49 0.54
N VAL A 230 2.99 10.66 1.10
CA VAL A 230 3.15 11.95 0.42
C VAL A 230 4.61 12.20 0.07
N PHE A 231 5.53 11.98 1.01
CA PHE A 231 6.96 12.12 0.76
C PHE A 231 7.42 11.24 -0.40
N LEU A 232 7.14 9.92 -0.37
CA LEU A 232 7.57 8.99 -1.41
C LEU A 232 6.91 9.24 -2.77
N SER A 233 5.72 9.85 -2.78
CA SER A 233 4.96 10.18 -3.99
C SER A 233 5.31 11.53 -4.59
N SER A 234 6.12 12.35 -3.91
CA SER A 234 6.42 13.73 -4.27
C SER A 234 7.81 13.90 -4.90
N GLU A 235 8.11 15.11 -5.36
CA GLU A 235 9.45 15.48 -5.85
C GLU A 235 10.52 15.45 -4.75
N ALA A 236 10.12 15.52 -3.47
CA ALA A 236 11.04 15.44 -2.35
C ALA A 236 11.79 14.11 -2.29
N ALA A 237 11.23 13.05 -2.89
CA ALA A 237 11.81 11.71 -2.96
C ALA A 237 12.41 11.35 -4.34
N ASN A 238 12.69 12.32 -5.22
CA ASN A 238 13.14 12.03 -6.60
C ASN A 238 14.45 11.22 -6.68
N TYR A 239 15.29 11.26 -5.63
CA TYR A 239 16.53 10.46 -5.60
C TYR A 239 16.38 9.16 -4.79
N MET A 240 15.17 8.84 -4.32
CA MET A 240 14.88 7.58 -3.63
C MET A 240 14.34 6.53 -4.61
N ASN A 241 15.04 5.39 -4.66
CA ASN A 241 14.66 4.24 -5.47
C ASN A 241 15.05 2.95 -4.75
N GLY A 242 14.16 1.96 -4.75
CA GLY A 242 14.37 0.66 -4.12
C GLY A 242 14.40 0.70 -2.58
N SER A 243 14.05 1.83 -1.98
CA SER A 243 14.08 2.00 -0.53
C SER A 243 12.83 1.41 0.11
N ILE A 244 13.02 0.80 1.28
CA ILE A 244 11.91 0.34 2.14
C ILE A 244 11.94 1.19 3.41
N MET A 245 11.04 2.17 3.48
CA MET A 245 10.91 3.09 4.61
C MET A 245 10.17 2.39 5.75
N VAL A 246 10.84 2.15 6.86
CA VAL A 246 10.24 1.56 8.06
C VAL A 246 9.52 2.64 8.86
N VAL A 247 8.24 2.39 9.20
CA VAL A 247 7.38 3.26 10.02
C VAL A 247 6.75 2.41 11.12
N ASP A 248 7.45 2.23 12.23
CA ASP A 248 7.17 1.16 13.20
C ASP A 248 7.31 1.56 14.68
N GLY A 249 7.48 2.85 14.96
CA GLY A 249 7.68 3.33 16.32
C GLY A 249 9.01 2.87 16.97
N GLY A 250 9.98 2.42 16.14
CA GLY A 250 11.30 1.99 16.59
C GLY A 250 11.44 0.48 16.80
N TRP A 251 10.42 -0.32 16.43
CA TRP A 251 10.43 -1.78 16.60
C TRP A 251 11.67 -2.47 16.00
N MET A 252 12.04 -2.11 14.77
CA MET A 252 13.18 -2.71 14.06
C MET A 252 14.54 -2.24 14.56
N GLY A 253 14.59 -1.10 15.23
CA GLY A 253 15.82 -0.53 15.77
C GLY A 253 16.24 -1.10 17.13
N ARG A 254 15.50 -2.08 17.66
CA ARG A 254 15.70 -2.64 19.01
C ARG A 254 15.93 -4.15 18.99
#